data_d6cb73fb81caa2e28dde38ddfd69a83f
#
_entry.id   d6cb73fb81caa2e28dde38ddfd69a83f
#
_cell.length_a   1.000
_cell.length_b   1.000
_cell.length_c   1.000
_cell.angle_alpha   90.00
_cell.angle_beta   90.00
_cell.angle_gamma   90.00
#
_symmetry.space_group_name_H-M   'P 1'
#
loop_
_entity.id
_entity.type
_entity.pdbx_description
1 polymer ?
#
loop_
_entity_poly.entity_id
_entity_poly.type
_entity_poly.pdbx_seq_one_letter_code
_entity_poly.pdbx_strand_id
1 'polypeptide(L)'
;MADLHTIAQVAYDQVFPNADDQTSIKVQHFIEVAKTRYAQELFILSKESKRIDGKWDIPESLLRETTLKIENNEADISDLKIFQSFEGHKWVGMLGRFGNDDCKYIKQTINLANIIDSEEYCGNSKPYVIIGKKIKFPLGAHHDTESLIYASSGEDLDDSFEVDDAIGDRVGDYLFKRFSNKLPEDRTDNSNSNK
;
A
#
# COMPACT_ATOMS: atom_id res chain seq x y z
N MET A 1 15.69 3.40 17.34
CA MET A 1 14.55 3.14 16.43
C MET A 1 13.28 3.22 17.24
N ALA A 2 12.32 3.99 16.80
CA ALA A 2 10.99 4.08 17.40
C ALA A 2 10.03 3.14 16.66
N ASP A 3 9.01 2.61 17.32
CA ASP A 3 7.94 1.87 16.67
C ASP A 3 6.85 2.81 16.14
N LEU A 4 5.99 2.28 15.26
CA LEU A 4 4.90 3.06 14.65
C LEU A 4 3.91 3.60 15.68
N HIS A 5 3.67 2.85 16.75
CA HIS A 5 2.81 3.31 17.86
C HIS A 5 3.40 4.52 18.55
N THR A 6 4.68 4.47 18.91
CA THR A 6 5.39 5.59 19.57
C THR A 6 5.39 6.84 18.70
N ILE A 7 5.68 6.71 17.39
CA ILE A 7 5.66 7.84 16.45
C ILE A 7 4.26 8.46 16.38
N ALA A 8 3.23 7.62 16.29
CA ALA A 8 1.84 8.07 16.23
C ALA A 8 1.40 8.75 17.53
N GLN A 9 1.80 8.21 18.70
CA GLN A 9 1.49 8.77 20.00
C GLN A 9 2.13 10.14 20.18
N VAL A 10 3.42 10.29 19.86
CA VAL A 10 4.13 11.58 19.92
C VAL A 10 3.44 12.63 19.04
N ALA A 11 3.10 12.27 17.81
CA ALA A 11 2.40 13.18 16.91
C ALA A 11 1.00 13.53 17.42
N TYR A 12 0.27 12.59 18.01
CA TYR A 12 -1.03 12.83 18.63
C TYR A 12 -0.92 13.82 19.80
N ASP A 13 0.03 13.62 20.71
CA ASP A 13 0.23 14.47 21.89
C ASP A 13 0.64 15.89 21.48
N GLN A 14 1.38 16.05 20.39
CA GLN A 14 1.72 17.36 19.83
C GLN A 14 0.50 18.09 19.24
N VAL A 15 -0.40 17.36 18.59
CA VAL A 15 -1.62 17.94 17.99
C VAL A 15 -2.69 18.22 19.06
N PHE A 16 -2.79 17.35 20.05
CA PHE A 16 -3.81 17.39 21.10
C PHE A 16 -3.17 17.41 22.50
N PRO A 17 -2.46 18.47 22.89
CA PRO A 17 -1.72 18.50 24.16
C PRO A 17 -2.62 18.42 25.40
N ASN A 18 -3.92 18.69 25.26
CA ASN A 18 -4.92 18.62 26.32
C ASN A 18 -6.05 17.65 25.93
N ALA A 19 -5.72 16.56 25.21
CA ALA A 19 -6.73 15.59 24.82
C ALA A 19 -7.41 15.00 26.07
N ASP A 20 -8.73 15.05 26.06
CA ASP A 20 -9.60 14.39 27.02
C ASP A 20 -10.35 13.23 26.36
N ASP A 21 -11.12 12.47 27.12
CA ASP A 21 -11.91 11.35 26.61
C ASP A 21 -12.96 11.74 25.56
N GLN A 22 -13.23 13.04 25.39
CA GLN A 22 -14.19 13.58 24.42
C GLN A 22 -13.54 13.91 23.07
N THR A 23 -12.21 13.82 22.95
CA THR A 23 -11.53 14.05 21.68
C THR A 23 -12.01 13.03 20.65
N SER A 24 -12.60 13.52 19.55
CA SER A 24 -13.21 12.69 18.51
C SER A 24 -12.20 11.89 17.70
N ILE A 25 -10.95 12.37 17.63
CA ILE A 25 -9.84 11.71 16.94
C ILE A 25 -9.01 10.98 17.98
N LYS A 26 -8.84 9.68 17.81
CA LYS A 26 -8.09 8.82 18.72
C LYS A 26 -6.70 8.49 18.16
N VAL A 27 -5.77 8.14 19.06
CA VAL A 27 -4.41 7.67 18.72
C VAL A 27 -4.46 6.56 17.67
N GLN A 28 -5.44 5.65 17.76
CA GLN A 28 -5.60 4.56 16.81
C GLN A 28 -5.67 5.05 15.35
N HIS A 29 -6.33 6.16 15.09
CA HIS A 29 -6.40 6.74 13.75
C HIS A 29 -5.04 7.29 13.29
N PHE A 30 -4.21 7.83 14.21
CA PHE A 30 -2.84 8.22 13.90
C PHE A 30 -1.98 7.00 13.54
N ILE A 31 -2.12 5.89 14.26
CA ILE A 31 -1.41 4.63 13.99
C ILE A 31 -1.76 4.11 12.59
N GLU A 32 -3.03 4.05 12.22
CA GLU A 32 -3.47 3.60 10.90
C GLU A 32 -2.89 4.46 9.77
N VAL A 33 -2.87 5.79 9.97
CA VAL A 33 -2.28 6.72 9.01
C VAL A 33 -0.76 6.59 8.98
N ALA A 34 -0.09 6.36 10.13
CA ALA A 34 1.34 6.13 10.22
C ALA A 34 1.78 4.91 9.41
N LYS A 35 1.08 3.79 9.55
CA LYS A 35 1.33 2.55 8.80
C LYS A 35 1.29 2.76 7.29
N THR A 36 0.23 3.41 6.82
CA THR A 36 0.08 3.71 5.38
C THR A 36 1.15 4.68 4.90
N ARG A 37 1.47 5.71 5.70
CA ARG A 37 2.51 6.67 5.34
C ARG A 37 3.90 6.05 5.31
N TYR A 38 4.21 5.18 6.27
CA TYR A 38 5.45 4.44 6.29
C TYR A 38 5.67 3.63 5.00
N ALA A 39 4.65 2.88 4.57
CA ALA A 39 4.72 2.14 3.32
C ALA A 39 4.97 3.08 2.12
N GLN A 40 4.32 4.24 2.07
CA GLN A 40 4.55 5.24 1.02
C GLN A 40 5.98 5.77 1.01
N GLU A 41 6.56 6.11 2.18
CA GLU A 41 7.94 6.57 2.28
C GLU A 41 8.93 5.50 1.79
N LEU A 42 8.73 4.23 2.17
CA LEU A 42 9.56 3.13 1.68
C LEU A 42 9.49 3.00 0.16
N PHE A 43 8.31 3.14 -0.44
CA PHE A 43 8.17 3.13 -1.90
C PHE A 43 8.86 4.31 -2.58
N ILE A 44 8.81 5.50 -1.98
CA ILE A 44 9.52 6.68 -2.48
C ILE A 44 11.03 6.43 -2.47
N LEU A 45 11.57 5.96 -1.35
CA LEU A 45 13.00 5.66 -1.21
C LEU A 45 13.44 4.54 -2.16
N SER A 46 12.64 3.49 -2.32
CA SER A 46 12.89 2.41 -3.26
C SER A 46 12.91 2.89 -4.71
N LYS A 47 12.07 3.86 -5.07
CA LYS A 47 12.07 4.49 -6.39
C LYS A 47 13.29 5.37 -6.63
N GLU A 48 13.78 6.04 -5.58
CA GLU A 48 14.97 6.90 -5.64
C GLU A 48 16.27 6.08 -5.70
N SER A 49 16.32 4.96 -4.99
CA SER A 49 17.45 4.03 -4.96
C SER A 49 17.47 3.07 -6.15
N LYS A 50 17.37 3.59 -7.38
CA LYS A 50 17.39 2.77 -8.59
C LYS A 50 18.58 1.82 -8.58
N ARG A 51 18.30 0.51 -8.61
CA ARG A 51 19.32 -0.49 -8.88
C ARG A 51 19.91 -0.30 -10.29
N ILE A 52 21.12 -0.77 -10.46
CA ILE A 52 21.85 -0.76 -11.76
C ILE A 52 21.05 -1.45 -12.87
N ASP A 53 20.21 -2.43 -12.52
CA ASP A 53 19.35 -3.19 -13.44
C ASP A 53 17.98 -2.51 -13.71
N GLY A 54 17.73 -1.35 -13.12
CA GLY A 54 16.48 -0.61 -13.28
C GLY A 54 15.27 -1.20 -12.55
N LYS A 55 15.43 -2.27 -11.78
CA LYS A 55 14.37 -2.87 -10.96
C LYS A 55 14.29 -2.18 -9.61
N TRP A 56 13.07 -2.07 -9.10
CA TRP A 56 12.82 -1.53 -7.78
C TRP A 56 12.97 -2.62 -6.73
N ASP A 57 13.68 -2.31 -5.67
CA ASP A 57 13.76 -3.16 -4.50
C ASP A 57 12.63 -2.78 -3.55
N ILE A 58 11.62 -3.61 -3.48
CA ILE A 58 10.57 -3.46 -2.48
C ILE A 58 11.08 -4.09 -1.19
N PRO A 59 11.07 -3.35 -0.06
CA PRO A 59 11.46 -3.91 1.22
C PRO A 59 10.68 -5.17 1.57
N GLU A 60 11.38 -6.20 2.04
CA GLU A 60 10.77 -7.49 2.40
C GLU A 60 9.64 -7.32 3.44
N SER A 61 9.77 -6.32 4.33
CA SER A 61 8.76 -6.00 5.34
C SER A 61 7.39 -5.65 4.75
N LEU A 62 7.33 -5.19 3.50
CA LEU A 62 6.09 -4.89 2.78
C LEU A 62 5.63 -6.02 1.86
N LEU A 63 6.47 -7.04 1.61
CA LEU A 63 6.08 -8.15 0.75
C LEU A 63 5.13 -9.09 1.49
N ARG A 64 4.10 -9.50 0.80
CA ARG A 64 3.11 -10.49 1.25
C ARG A 64 2.91 -11.54 0.20
N GLU A 65 2.73 -12.77 0.66
CA GLU A 65 2.35 -13.90 -0.19
C GLU A 65 0.97 -14.40 0.22
N THR A 66 0.17 -14.73 -0.77
CA THR A 66 -1.15 -15.33 -0.57
C THR A 66 -1.49 -16.29 -1.69
N THR A 67 -2.43 -17.19 -1.45
CA THR A 67 -2.98 -18.08 -2.47
C THR A 67 -4.31 -17.53 -2.95
N LEU A 68 -4.41 -17.31 -4.25
CA LEU A 68 -5.63 -16.89 -4.92
C LEU A 68 -6.43 -18.11 -5.39
N LYS A 69 -7.72 -18.09 -5.13
CA LYS A 69 -8.68 -19.01 -5.76
C LYS A 69 -9.16 -18.39 -7.07
N ILE A 70 -9.16 -19.19 -8.14
CA ILE A 70 -9.54 -18.74 -9.46
C ILE A 70 -10.86 -19.39 -9.83
N GLU A 71 -11.84 -18.56 -10.13
CA GLU A 71 -13.17 -18.98 -10.59
C GLU A 71 -13.51 -18.23 -11.88
N ASN A 72 -13.92 -18.96 -12.91
CA ASN A 72 -14.28 -18.37 -14.22
C ASN A 72 -13.17 -17.48 -14.82
N ASN A 73 -11.91 -17.90 -14.69
CA ASN A 73 -10.73 -17.13 -15.11
C ASN A 73 -10.57 -15.76 -14.43
N GLU A 74 -11.11 -15.62 -13.23
CA GLU A 74 -10.96 -14.42 -12.40
C GLU A 74 -10.56 -14.81 -10.98
N ALA A 75 -9.74 -13.96 -10.32
CA ALA A 75 -9.46 -14.04 -8.89
C ALA A 75 -9.84 -12.73 -8.21
N ASP A 76 -10.54 -12.81 -7.09
CA ASP A 76 -10.88 -11.64 -6.28
C ASP A 76 -9.69 -11.25 -5.38
N ILE A 77 -9.35 -9.97 -5.38
CA ILE A 77 -8.30 -9.36 -4.55
C ILE A 77 -8.86 -8.20 -3.73
N SER A 78 -10.17 -8.17 -3.47
CA SER A 78 -10.83 -7.08 -2.74
C SER A 78 -10.34 -6.94 -1.30
N ASP A 79 -10.02 -8.07 -0.66
CA ASP A 79 -9.60 -8.12 0.73
C ASP A 79 -8.09 -7.88 0.91
N LEU A 80 -7.34 -7.89 -0.19
CA LEU A 80 -5.91 -7.68 -0.14
C LEU A 80 -5.58 -6.19 -0.08
N LYS A 81 -4.77 -5.82 0.91
CA LYS A 81 -4.28 -4.46 1.13
C LYS A 81 -3.07 -4.18 0.23
N ILE A 82 -3.28 -4.21 -1.08
CA ILE A 82 -2.21 -4.04 -2.07
C ILE A 82 -1.87 -2.55 -2.19
N PHE A 83 -0.57 -2.24 -2.13
CA PHE A 83 -0.07 -0.89 -2.38
C PHE A 83 -0.50 -0.41 -3.78
N GLN A 84 -1.01 0.81 -3.82
CA GLN A 84 -1.40 1.47 -5.06
C GLN A 84 -0.52 2.70 -5.28
N SER A 85 0.14 2.77 -6.43
CA SER A 85 0.93 3.94 -6.82
C SER A 85 0.05 5.17 -7.02
N PHE A 86 0.67 6.35 -7.06
CA PHE A 86 -0.04 7.61 -7.37
C PHE A 86 -0.72 7.59 -8.74
N GLU A 87 -0.26 6.76 -9.66
CA GLU A 87 -0.87 6.54 -10.99
C GLU A 87 -2.03 5.54 -10.94
N GLY A 88 -2.39 5.03 -9.77
CA GLY A 88 -3.48 4.09 -9.58
C GLY A 88 -3.14 2.63 -9.85
N HIS A 89 -1.87 2.30 -10.13
CA HIS A 89 -1.44 0.94 -10.40
C HIS A 89 -1.19 0.15 -9.11
N LYS A 90 -1.85 -0.99 -8.96
CA LYS A 90 -1.56 -1.94 -7.89
C LYS A 90 -0.23 -2.64 -8.13
N TRP A 91 0.61 -2.71 -7.09
CA TRP A 91 1.88 -3.39 -7.19
C TRP A 91 1.72 -4.89 -6.91
N VAL A 92 1.95 -5.68 -7.94
CA VAL A 92 2.01 -7.14 -7.88
C VAL A 92 3.39 -7.55 -8.35
N GLY A 93 4.13 -8.26 -7.50
CA GLY A 93 5.49 -8.70 -7.79
C GLY A 93 5.50 -9.93 -8.67
N MET A 94 4.84 -10.99 -8.22
CA MET A 94 4.77 -12.24 -8.94
C MET A 94 3.39 -12.89 -8.80
N LEU A 95 2.95 -13.49 -9.88
CA LEU A 95 1.78 -14.35 -9.91
C LEU A 95 2.18 -15.68 -10.56
N GLY A 96 1.81 -16.80 -9.93
CA GLY A 96 2.14 -18.14 -10.38
C GLY A 96 2.89 -18.96 -9.34
N ARG A 97 3.33 -20.17 -9.69
CA ARG A 97 4.04 -21.06 -8.78
C ARG A 97 5.53 -20.79 -8.79
N PHE A 98 6.13 -20.68 -7.60
CA PHE A 98 7.56 -20.54 -7.44
C PHE A 98 8.31 -21.75 -8.01
N GLY A 99 9.39 -21.47 -8.73
CA GLY A 99 10.29 -22.52 -9.24
C GLY A 99 9.74 -23.31 -10.43
N ASN A 100 8.55 -23.00 -10.94
CA ASN A 100 7.98 -23.62 -12.14
C ASN A 100 7.80 -22.57 -13.23
N ASP A 101 8.68 -22.59 -14.24
CA ASP A 101 8.65 -21.64 -15.35
C ASP A 101 7.40 -21.80 -16.24
N ASP A 102 6.77 -22.97 -16.22
CA ASP A 102 5.57 -23.26 -17.00
C ASP A 102 4.30 -22.64 -16.39
N CYS A 103 4.39 -22.08 -15.18
CA CYS A 103 3.27 -21.47 -14.45
C CYS A 103 3.47 -19.97 -14.21
N LYS A 104 4.23 -19.29 -15.04
CA LYS A 104 4.43 -17.86 -14.94
C LYS A 104 3.31 -17.07 -15.61
N TYR A 105 3.06 -15.88 -15.04
CA TYR A 105 2.12 -14.93 -15.60
C TYR A 105 2.81 -13.59 -15.86
N ILE A 106 2.37 -12.89 -16.91
CA ILE A 106 2.89 -11.58 -17.28
C ILE A 106 1.76 -10.57 -17.18
N LYS A 107 1.97 -9.50 -16.38
CA LYS A 107 1.01 -8.41 -16.24
C LYS A 107 0.91 -7.64 -17.55
N GLN A 108 -0.30 -7.46 -18.04
CA GLN A 108 -0.62 -6.70 -19.23
C GLN A 108 -1.51 -5.50 -18.92
N THR A 109 -1.52 -4.52 -19.82
CA THR A 109 -2.49 -3.44 -19.79
C THR A 109 -3.82 -3.91 -20.41
N ILE A 110 -4.94 -3.29 -20.02
CA ILE A 110 -6.29 -3.66 -20.50
C ILE A 110 -6.37 -3.61 -22.04
N ASN A 111 -5.70 -2.63 -22.66
CA ASN A 111 -5.75 -2.47 -24.11
C ASN A 111 -5.06 -3.60 -24.86
N LEU A 112 -3.98 -4.15 -24.32
CA LEU A 112 -3.27 -5.28 -24.89
C LEU A 112 -4.00 -6.61 -24.65
N ALA A 113 -4.67 -6.76 -23.51
CA ALA A 113 -5.41 -7.98 -23.18
C ALA A 113 -6.56 -8.30 -24.16
N ASN A 114 -7.12 -7.26 -24.80
CA ASN A 114 -8.17 -7.43 -25.81
C ASN A 114 -7.64 -7.73 -27.22
N ILE A 115 -6.33 -7.56 -27.45
CA ILE A 115 -5.67 -7.71 -28.76
C ILE A 115 -4.88 -9.03 -28.83
N ILE A 116 -4.66 -9.67 -27.68
CA ILE A 116 -3.89 -10.92 -27.61
C ILE A 116 -4.72 -12.03 -28.23
N ASP A 117 -4.46 -12.28 -29.48
CA ASP A 117 -4.88 -13.52 -30.13
C ASP A 117 -4.00 -14.66 -29.57
N SER A 118 -4.65 -15.76 -29.21
CA SER A 118 -4.02 -16.89 -28.50
C SER A 118 -2.82 -17.51 -29.24
N GLU A 119 -2.68 -17.25 -30.53
CA GLU A 119 -1.62 -17.80 -31.39
C GLU A 119 -0.30 -17.02 -31.29
N GLU A 120 -0.28 -15.77 -30.82
CA GLU A 120 0.96 -14.99 -30.70
C GLU A 120 1.69 -15.19 -29.35
N TYR A 121 1.05 -15.76 -28.34
CA TYR A 121 1.68 -16.07 -27.07
C TYR A 121 2.31 -17.45 -27.07
N CYS A 122 3.40 -17.59 -27.84
CA CYS A 122 4.20 -18.83 -27.94
C CYS A 122 5.18 -18.97 -26.77
N GLY A 123 4.73 -18.85 -25.53
CA GLY A 123 5.57 -19.05 -24.36
C GLY A 123 4.80 -19.69 -23.21
N ASN A 124 5.56 -20.28 -22.29
CA ASN A 124 5.00 -20.89 -21.08
C ASN A 124 4.35 -19.86 -20.11
N SER A 125 4.31 -18.56 -20.47
CA SER A 125 3.79 -17.50 -19.63
C SER A 125 2.44 -17.02 -20.17
N LYS A 126 1.42 -16.98 -19.32
CA LYS A 126 0.09 -16.45 -19.66
C LYS A 126 -0.10 -14.99 -19.22
N PRO A 127 -0.84 -14.19 -19.99
CA PRO A 127 -1.14 -12.83 -19.59
C PRO A 127 -2.18 -12.77 -18.47
N TYR A 128 -2.04 -11.78 -17.59
CA TYR A 128 -3.10 -11.38 -16.66
C TYR A 128 -3.26 -9.86 -16.66
N VAL A 129 -4.46 -9.40 -16.31
CA VAL A 129 -4.78 -7.99 -16.13
C VAL A 129 -5.43 -7.76 -14.77
N ILE A 130 -5.21 -6.58 -14.20
CA ILE A 130 -5.87 -6.16 -12.96
C ILE A 130 -6.94 -5.12 -13.33
N ILE A 131 -8.20 -5.43 -13.03
CA ILE A 131 -9.33 -4.55 -13.26
C ILE A 131 -10.06 -4.34 -11.94
N GLY A 132 -9.93 -3.15 -11.36
CA GLY A 132 -10.53 -2.84 -10.07
C GLY A 132 -10.01 -3.75 -8.96
N LYS A 133 -10.88 -4.63 -8.46
CA LYS A 133 -10.59 -5.57 -7.37
C LYS A 133 -10.41 -7.01 -7.84
N LYS A 134 -10.20 -7.23 -9.12
CA LYS A 134 -10.05 -8.56 -9.70
C LYS A 134 -8.80 -8.69 -10.56
N ILE A 135 -8.19 -9.86 -10.52
CA ILE A 135 -7.22 -10.31 -11.52
C ILE A 135 -7.99 -11.16 -12.53
N LYS A 136 -7.83 -10.86 -13.80
CA LYS A 136 -8.43 -11.61 -14.91
C LYS A 136 -7.37 -12.30 -15.74
N PHE A 137 -7.67 -13.49 -16.19
CA PHE A 137 -6.81 -14.34 -17.00
C PHE A 137 -7.42 -14.53 -18.40
N PRO A 138 -7.11 -13.66 -19.37
CA PRO A 138 -7.75 -13.67 -20.70
C PRO A 138 -7.60 -15.00 -21.45
N LEU A 139 -6.46 -15.68 -21.28
CA LEU A 139 -6.19 -16.99 -21.89
C LEU A 139 -6.40 -18.16 -20.90
N GLY A 140 -7.18 -17.93 -19.84
CA GLY A 140 -7.36 -18.89 -18.78
C GLY A 140 -6.18 -18.98 -17.80
N ALA A 141 -6.44 -19.41 -16.59
CA ALA A 141 -5.41 -19.68 -15.60
C ALA A 141 -4.75 -21.06 -15.90
N HIS A 142 -3.58 -21.30 -15.29
CA HIS A 142 -2.93 -22.61 -15.35
C HIS A 142 -3.59 -23.59 -14.37
N HIS A 143 -4.02 -23.09 -13.20
CA HIS A 143 -4.62 -23.88 -12.13
C HIS A 143 -5.78 -23.13 -11.49
N ASP A 144 -6.58 -23.85 -10.70
CA ASP A 144 -7.70 -23.28 -9.91
C ASP A 144 -7.20 -22.45 -8.71
N THR A 145 -5.90 -22.59 -8.36
CA THR A 145 -5.25 -21.81 -7.31
C THR A 145 -3.86 -21.40 -7.73
N GLU A 146 -3.50 -20.12 -7.50
CA GLU A 146 -2.19 -19.56 -7.82
C GLU A 146 -1.63 -18.74 -6.67
N SER A 147 -0.30 -18.76 -6.49
CA SER A 147 0.39 -17.90 -5.53
C SER A 147 0.52 -16.49 -6.06
N LEU A 148 0.25 -15.51 -5.20
CA LEU A 148 0.43 -14.09 -5.49
C LEU A 148 1.40 -13.48 -4.48
N ILE A 149 2.46 -12.83 -4.97
CA ILE A 149 3.30 -11.92 -4.18
C ILE A 149 2.93 -10.49 -4.55
N TYR A 150 2.64 -9.71 -3.53
CA TYR A 150 2.29 -8.29 -3.69
C TYR A 150 2.94 -7.44 -2.60
N ALA A 151 3.03 -6.13 -2.84
CA ALA A 151 3.43 -5.19 -1.81
C ALA A 151 2.21 -4.69 -1.05
N SER A 152 2.28 -4.76 0.28
CA SER A 152 1.25 -4.25 1.18
C SER A 152 1.18 -2.72 1.15
N SER A 153 -0.03 -2.17 1.35
CA SER A 153 -0.24 -0.74 1.59
C SER A 153 0.20 -0.29 2.99
N GLY A 154 0.68 -1.21 3.83
CA GLY A 154 1.10 -0.94 5.20
C GLY A 154 0.00 -1.11 6.25
N GLU A 155 -1.28 -1.18 5.87
CA GLU A 155 -2.40 -1.30 6.81
C GLU A 155 -2.35 -2.55 7.69
N ASP A 156 -1.64 -3.58 7.25
CA ASP A 156 -1.45 -4.88 7.93
C ASP A 156 -0.12 -4.97 8.72
N LEU A 157 0.60 -3.87 8.85
CA LEU A 157 1.78 -3.81 9.71
C LEU A 157 1.38 -3.86 11.20
N ASP A 158 2.23 -4.46 12.01
CA ASP A 158 2.07 -4.43 13.47
C ASP A 158 2.26 -3.00 14.00
N ASP A 159 1.54 -2.64 15.06
CA ASP A 159 1.66 -1.33 15.71
C ASP A 159 3.05 -1.15 16.35
N SER A 160 3.66 -2.25 16.80
CA SER A 160 5.01 -2.33 17.36
C SER A 160 6.12 -2.43 16.32
N PHE A 161 5.81 -2.28 15.03
CA PHE A 161 6.79 -2.39 13.96
C PHE A 161 7.86 -1.28 14.09
N GLU A 162 9.12 -1.70 14.23
CA GLU A 162 10.26 -0.79 14.36
C GLU A 162 10.57 -0.10 13.04
N VAL A 163 10.78 1.21 13.09
CA VAL A 163 11.00 2.08 11.95
C VAL A 163 12.37 2.73 12.05
N ASP A 164 13.06 2.83 10.93
CA ASP A 164 14.27 3.66 10.83
C ASP A 164 13.99 5.12 11.20
N ASP A 165 14.88 5.74 11.97
CA ASP A 165 14.66 7.08 12.53
C ASP A 165 14.39 8.12 11.43
N ALA A 166 15.10 8.05 10.29
CA ALA A 166 14.91 9.01 9.21
C ALA A 166 13.54 8.89 8.53
N ILE A 167 12.97 7.68 8.47
CA ILE A 167 11.62 7.45 7.97
C ILE A 167 10.60 7.82 9.05
N GLY A 168 10.88 7.48 10.30
CA GLY A 168 10.07 7.81 11.45
C GLY A 168 9.82 9.31 11.57
N ASP A 169 10.86 10.12 11.43
CA ASP A 169 10.75 11.59 11.43
C ASP A 169 9.82 12.10 10.32
N ARG A 170 9.95 11.57 9.10
CA ARG A 170 9.06 11.93 7.97
C ARG A 170 7.61 11.55 8.21
N VAL A 171 7.39 10.39 8.81
CA VAL A 171 6.04 9.92 9.17
C VAL A 171 5.45 10.80 10.26
N GLY A 172 6.21 11.11 11.32
CA GLY A 172 5.79 12.00 12.40
C GLY A 172 5.43 13.40 11.90
N ASP A 173 6.30 14.01 11.11
CA ASP A 173 6.06 15.31 10.47
C ASP A 173 4.79 15.32 9.60
N TYR A 174 4.58 14.25 8.84
CA TYR A 174 3.37 14.11 8.03
C TYR A 174 2.11 14.04 8.88
N LEU A 175 2.12 13.24 9.95
CA LEU A 175 1.00 13.12 10.87
C LEU A 175 0.67 14.48 11.50
N PHE A 176 1.68 15.15 12.05
CA PHE A 176 1.52 16.46 12.64
C PHE A 176 0.89 17.45 11.67
N LYS A 177 1.44 17.61 10.47
CA LYS A 177 0.90 18.54 9.45
C LYS A 177 -0.52 18.19 9.03
N ARG A 178 -0.81 16.89 8.84
CA ARG A 178 -2.12 16.42 8.39
C ARG A 178 -3.22 16.71 9.42
N PHE A 179 -2.92 16.51 10.68
CA PHE A 179 -3.92 16.62 11.75
C PHE A 179 -4.00 18.02 12.35
N SER A 180 -2.89 18.77 12.41
CA SER A 180 -2.91 20.18 12.82
C SER A 180 -3.78 21.05 11.91
N ASN A 181 -3.74 20.80 10.61
CA ASN A 181 -4.58 21.53 9.65
C ASN A 181 -6.09 21.20 9.72
N LYS A 182 -6.46 20.17 10.51
CA LYS A 182 -7.86 19.78 10.72
C LYS A 182 -8.46 20.32 12.01
N LEU A 183 -7.63 20.92 12.88
CA LEU A 183 -8.14 21.63 14.03
C LEU A 183 -8.96 22.83 13.52
N PRO A 184 -10.22 23.02 13.94
CA PRO A 184 -10.91 24.27 13.67
C PRO A 184 -10.03 25.39 14.23
N GLU A 185 -9.75 26.42 13.41
CA GLU A 185 -9.16 27.65 13.93
C GLU A 185 -9.98 28.03 15.14
N ASP A 186 -9.33 28.09 16.30
CA ASP A 186 -9.98 28.59 17.52
C ASP A 186 -10.36 30.05 17.21
N ARG A 187 -11.60 30.22 16.76
CA ARG A 187 -12.20 31.53 16.64
C ARG A 187 -12.46 32.04 18.08
N THR A 188 -11.36 32.38 18.73
CA THR A 188 -11.45 33.26 19.89
C THR A 188 -12.15 34.53 19.41
N ASP A 189 -13.42 34.60 19.73
CA ASP A 189 -14.26 35.78 19.52
C ASP A 189 -13.55 37.00 20.10
N ASN A 190 -12.88 37.75 19.25
CA ASN A 190 -12.45 39.10 19.54
C ASN A 190 -13.67 40.06 19.52
N SER A 191 -14.81 39.66 20.12
CA SER A 191 -16.00 40.45 20.21
C SER A 191 -16.07 41.29 21.50
N ASN A 192 -14.95 41.53 22.18
CA ASN A 192 -14.93 42.42 23.35
C ASN A 192 -13.91 43.57 23.23
N SER A 193 -14.03 44.37 22.19
CA SER A 193 -13.42 45.70 22.19
C SER A 193 -14.36 46.72 21.56
N ASN A 194 -15.44 47.04 22.28
CA ASN A 194 -16.13 48.32 22.13
C ASN A 194 -17.02 48.58 23.38
N LYS A 195 -16.41 49.16 24.36
CA LYS A 195 -17.06 50.14 25.25
C LYS A 195 -16.05 51.19 25.63
#